data_a959f960400bbda9b6fa54a928921978
#
_entry.id   a959f960400bbda9b6fa54a928921978
#
_cell.length_a   1.000
_cell.length_b   1.000
_cell.length_c   1.000
_cell.angle_alpha   90.00
_cell.angle_beta   90.00
_cell.angle_gamma   90.00
#
_symmetry.space_group_name_H-M   'P 1'
#
loop_
_entity.id
_entity.type
_entity.pdbx_description
1 polymer ?
#
loop_
_entity_poly.entity_id
_entity_poly.type
_entity_poly.pdbx_seq_one_letter_code
_entity_poly.pdbx_strand_id
1 'polypeptide(L)'
;KGLMGDKSDNIPGVPGVGEKTGIKLLKQYSTIENLIEHTDELKGSIKKKIEENKDLALMSKELATIITNVPIEVKLEDLEYGDYNKDDVVEKFKEFGFTSLITKLLDIEGGETTIKEEIDLKIEHLDNVEDFIKKAEENKKVIIDVIGKEGNILDKRVLYVFLSLDGNEIYYVNEDELPQIKTLLSNPEIKKHGYDLKEDYILLKPYEIELNSMDFDITIAEYLIDSKSSTSYECSAIAMKYLTRKIK
;
A
#
# COMPACT_ATOMS: atom_id res chain seq x y z
N LYS A 1 -27.50 -10.14 -22.14
CA LYS A 1 -26.56 -9.00 -22.24
C LYS A 1 -26.48 -8.42 -23.66
N GLY A 2 -26.47 -9.21 -24.74
CA GLY A 2 -26.32 -8.71 -26.12
C GLY A 2 -27.34 -7.65 -26.55
N LEU A 3 -28.59 -7.70 -26.08
CA LEU A 3 -29.63 -6.69 -26.38
C LEU A 3 -29.63 -5.52 -25.40
N MET A 4 -29.57 -5.80 -24.10
CA MET A 4 -29.68 -4.76 -23.08
C MET A 4 -28.35 -4.08 -22.71
N GLY A 5 -27.25 -4.66 -23.15
CA GLY A 5 -25.92 -4.24 -22.74
C GLY A 5 -25.55 -4.68 -21.32
N ASP A 6 -24.34 -4.29 -20.90
CA ASP A 6 -23.87 -4.41 -19.54
C ASP A 6 -22.90 -3.25 -19.22
N LYS A 7 -23.33 -2.34 -18.36
CA LYS A 7 -22.53 -1.16 -18.03
C LYS A 7 -21.26 -1.48 -17.25
N SER A 8 -21.28 -2.55 -16.45
CA SER A 8 -20.10 -2.96 -15.66
C SER A 8 -18.98 -3.48 -16.55
N ASP A 9 -19.35 -4.14 -17.65
CA ASP A 9 -18.40 -4.72 -18.61
C ASP A 9 -18.22 -3.86 -19.88
N ASN A 10 -18.82 -2.66 -19.88
CA ASN A 10 -18.80 -1.74 -21.03
C ASN A 10 -19.34 -2.36 -22.33
N ILE A 11 -20.34 -3.26 -22.21
CA ILE A 11 -21.03 -3.86 -23.34
C ILE A 11 -22.21 -2.97 -23.71
N PRO A 12 -22.26 -2.39 -24.94
CA PRO A 12 -23.20 -1.33 -25.27
C PRO A 12 -24.65 -1.80 -25.37
N GLY A 13 -24.90 -2.99 -25.89
CA GLY A 13 -26.25 -3.44 -26.21
C GLY A 13 -26.92 -2.59 -27.27
N VAL A 14 -28.27 -2.72 -27.39
CA VAL A 14 -29.10 -1.89 -28.28
C VAL A 14 -29.63 -0.68 -27.49
N PRO A 15 -29.33 0.56 -27.90
CA PRO A 15 -29.79 1.75 -27.19
C PRO A 15 -31.28 1.79 -26.96
N GLY A 16 -31.70 1.93 -25.69
CA GLY A 16 -33.10 1.99 -25.29
C GLY A 16 -33.86 0.64 -25.31
N VAL A 17 -33.11 -0.49 -25.33
CA VAL A 17 -33.61 -1.82 -25.06
C VAL A 17 -33.12 -2.26 -23.68
N GLY A 18 -33.98 -2.23 -22.68
CA GLY A 18 -33.71 -2.70 -21.34
C GLY A 18 -34.06 -4.17 -21.15
N GLU A 19 -33.78 -4.68 -19.94
CA GLU A 19 -33.95 -6.08 -19.57
C GLU A 19 -35.35 -6.64 -19.91
N LYS A 20 -36.41 -5.97 -19.49
CA LYS A 20 -37.80 -6.42 -19.73
C LYS A 20 -38.09 -6.58 -21.23
N THR A 21 -37.63 -5.63 -22.04
CA THR A 21 -37.84 -5.66 -23.50
C THR A 21 -36.95 -6.75 -24.13
N GLY A 22 -35.70 -6.87 -23.73
CA GLY A 22 -34.81 -7.89 -24.22
C GLY A 22 -35.32 -9.31 -23.93
N ILE A 23 -35.78 -9.56 -22.69
CA ILE A 23 -36.37 -10.85 -22.32
C ILE A 23 -37.62 -11.16 -23.17
N LYS A 24 -38.52 -10.17 -23.38
CA LYS A 24 -39.73 -10.36 -24.21
C LYS A 24 -39.38 -10.72 -25.63
N LEU A 25 -38.42 -10.04 -26.23
CA LEU A 25 -37.94 -10.31 -27.59
C LEU A 25 -37.33 -11.71 -27.72
N LEU A 26 -36.45 -12.08 -26.78
CA LEU A 26 -35.82 -13.40 -26.80
C LEU A 26 -36.79 -14.54 -26.49
N LYS A 27 -37.85 -14.32 -25.73
CA LYS A 27 -38.95 -15.30 -25.57
C LYS A 27 -39.71 -15.54 -26.87
N GLN A 28 -39.84 -14.54 -27.74
CA GLN A 28 -40.54 -14.63 -29.01
C GLN A 28 -39.64 -15.18 -30.13
N TYR A 29 -38.38 -14.73 -30.20
CA TYR A 29 -37.49 -15.05 -31.33
C TYR A 29 -36.37 -16.01 -30.96
N SER A 30 -36.20 -16.40 -29.71
CA SER A 30 -35.20 -17.33 -29.16
C SER A 30 -33.75 -16.82 -29.21
N THR A 31 -33.32 -16.27 -30.33
CA THR A 31 -31.96 -15.77 -30.52
C THR A 31 -31.92 -14.33 -31.04
N ILE A 32 -30.79 -13.65 -30.92
CA ILE A 32 -30.64 -12.27 -31.47
C ILE A 32 -30.62 -12.32 -33.00
N GLU A 33 -30.01 -13.34 -33.57
CA GLU A 33 -29.93 -13.55 -35.03
C GLU A 33 -31.34 -13.69 -35.61
N ASN A 34 -32.13 -14.57 -35.03
CA ASN A 34 -33.53 -14.79 -35.48
C ASN A 34 -34.39 -13.52 -35.27
N LEU A 35 -34.18 -12.76 -34.22
CA LEU A 35 -34.82 -11.46 -34.02
C LEU A 35 -34.44 -10.47 -35.12
N ILE A 36 -33.19 -10.45 -35.57
CA ILE A 36 -32.71 -9.56 -36.62
C ILE A 36 -33.28 -9.96 -37.99
N GLU A 37 -33.44 -11.25 -38.27
CA GLU A 37 -34.02 -11.74 -39.50
C GLU A 37 -35.50 -11.44 -39.62
N HIS A 38 -36.24 -11.34 -38.48
CA HIS A 38 -37.67 -11.08 -38.42
C HIS A 38 -38.02 -9.68 -37.92
N THR A 39 -37.17 -8.69 -38.18
CA THR A 39 -37.40 -7.30 -37.74
C THR A 39 -38.63 -6.68 -38.41
N ASP A 40 -39.07 -7.18 -39.57
CA ASP A 40 -40.30 -6.77 -40.26
C ASP A 40 -41.56 -7.08 -39.47
N GLU A 41 -41.58 -8.09 -38.63
CA GLU A 41 -42.69 -8.43 -37.71
C GLU A 41 -42.80 -7.47 -36.52
N LEU A 42 -41.75 -6.74 -36.23
CA LEU A 42 -41.71 -5.76 -35.13
C LEU A 42 -42.48 -4.48 -35.50
N LYS A 43 -43.05 -3.81 -34.52
CA LYS A 43 -43.82 -2.58 -34.71
C LYS A 43 -43.24 -1.41 -33.89
N GLY A 44 -43.50 -0.20 -34.39
CA GLY A 44 -43.19 1.04 -33.66
C GLY A 44 -41.67 1.28 -33.45
N SER A 45 -41.34 1.90 -32.32
CA SER A 45 -39.97 2.33 -32.05
C SER A 45 -38.98 1.17 -31.85
N ILE A 46 -39.48 -0.02 -31.45
CA ILE A 46 -38.59 -1.17 -31.24
C ILE A 46 -38.07 -1.72 -32.56
N LYS A 47 -38.88 -1.73 -33.61
CA LYS A 47 -38.45 -2.10 -34.97
C LYS A 47 -37.23 -1.26 -35.39
N LYS A 48 -37.39 0.05 -35.34
CA LYS A 48 -36.34 1.00 -35.73
C LYS A 48 -35.05 0.79 -34.91
N LYS A 49 -35.19 0.64 -33.58
CA LYS A 49 -34.01 0.42 -32.68
C LYS A 49 -33.25 -0.84 -33.05
N ILE A 50 -33.91 -1.96 -33.33
CA ILE A 50 -33.21 -3.20 -33.70
C ILE A 50 -32.61 -3.07 -35.10
N GLU A 51 -33.35 -2.52 -36.09
CA GLU A 51 -32.85 -2.36 -37.46
C GLU A 51 -31.62 -1.46 -37.54
N GLU A 52 -31.60 -0.33 -36.79
CA GLU A 52 -30.46 0.62 -36.78
C GLU A 52 -29.25 0.13 -36.00
N ASN A 53 -29.41 -0.89 -35.14
CA ASN A 53 -28.37 -1.36 -34.23
C ASN A 53 -28.08 -2.87 -34.30
N LYS A 54 -28.29 -3.48 -35.49
CA LYS A 54 -28.10 -4.92 -35.72
C LYS A 54 -26.67 -5.33 -35.37
N ASP A 55 -25.68 -4.63 -35.94
CA ASP A 55 -24.26 -4.92 -35.74
C ASP A 55 -23.86 -4.74 -34.29
N LEU A 56 -24.40 -3.72 -33.62
CA LEU A 56 -24.14 -3.45 -32.23
C LEU A 56 -24.69 -4.56 -31.31
N ALA A 57 -25.88 -5.12 -31.65
CA ALA A 57 -26.45 -6.24 -30.91
C ALA A 57 -25.61 -7.53 -31.07
N LEU A 58 -25.14 -7.82 -32.28
CA LEU A 58 -24.29 -8.98 -32.56
C LEU A 58 -22.94 -8.85 -31.88
N MET A 59 -22.27 -7.69 -32.00
CA MET A 59 -21.02 -7.40 -31.32
C MET A 59 -21.17 -7.52 -29.80
N SER A 60 -22.24 -6.99 -29.23
CA SER A 60 -22.53 -7.08 -27.79
C SER A 60 -22.79 -8.53 -27.35
N LYS A 61 -23.37 -9.37 -28.20
CA LYS A 61 -23.52 -10.80 -27.96
C LYS A 61 -22.16 -11.49 -27.94
N GLU A 62 -21.32 -11.20 -28.91
CA GLU A 62 -19.96 -11.76 -29.00
C GLU A 62 -19.14 -11.40 -27.77
N LEU A 63 -19.11 -10.13 -27.38
CA LEU A 63 -18.42 -9.66 -26.18
C LEU A 63 -18.95 -10.29 -24.88
N ALA A 64 -20.26 -10.58 -24.81
CA ALA A 64 -20.89 -11.21 -23.65
C ALA A 64 -20.75 -12.74 -23.64
N THR A 65 -20.25 -13.34 -24.70
CA THR A 65 -20.14 -14.81 -24.81
C THR A 65 -18.80 -15.28 -24.26
N ILE A 66 -18.87 -16.20 -23.29
CA ILE A 66 -17.69 -16.80 -22.70
C ILE A 66 -16.98 -17.70 -23.74
N ILE A 67 -15.70 -17.44 -23.94
CA ILE A 67 -14.83 -18.28 -24.76
C ILE A 67 -14.46 -19.54 -23.96
N THR A 68 -14.88 -20.71 -24.42
CA THR A 68 -14.64 -21.98 -23.73
C THR A 68 -13.51 -22.82 -24.31
N ASN A 69 -12.94 -22.36 -25.42
CA ASN A 69 -11.86 -23.06 -26.16
C ASN A 69 -10.56 -22.24 -26.13
N VAL A 70 -10.31 -21.52 -25.05
CA VAL A 70 -9.04 -20.80 -24.87
C VAL A 70 -7.89 -21.81 -24.91
N PRO A 71 -6.81 -21.54 -25.70
CA PRO A 71 -5.67 -22.44 -25.79
C PRO A 71 -4.79 -22.36 -24.53
N ILE A 72 -5.24 -23.03 -23.48
CA ILE A 72 -4.50 -23.19 -22.23
C ILE A 72 -4.13 -24.66 -22.06
N GLU A 73 -2.89 -24.92 -21.64
CA GLU A 73 -2.39 -26.27 -21.35
C GLU A 73 -2.55 -26.57 -19.85
N VAL A 74 -3.82 -26.62 -19.38
CA VAL A 74 -4.16 -26.96 -18.00
C VAL A 74 -5.00 -28.22 -17.99
N LYS A 75 -4.59 -29.20 -17.21
CA LYS A 75 -5.37 -30.42 -16.95
C LYS A 75 -6.18 -30.25 -15.68
N LEU A 76 -7.24 -31.04 -15.55
CA LEU A 76 -8.10 -30.96 -14.36
C LEU A 76 -7.34 -31.33 -13.07
N GLU A 77 -6.37 -32.21 -13.19
CA GLU A 77 -5.51 -32.65 -12.09
C GLU A 77 -4.60 -31.53 -11.58
N ASP A 78 -4.22 -30.59 -12.46
CA ASP A 78 -3.39 -29.42 -12.11
C ASP A 78 -4.18 -28.39 -11.28
N LEU A 79 -5.52 -28.51 -11.22
CA LEU A 79 -6.42 -27.65 -10.47
C LEU A 79 -6.80 -28.21 -9.10
N GLU A 80 -6.19 -29.33 -8.70
CA GLU A 80 -6.40 -29.87 -7.37
C GLU A 80 -5.88 -28.91 -6.30
N TYR A 81 -6.74 -28.57 -5.35
CA TYR A 81 -6.35 -27.71 -4.23
C TYR A 81 -5.49 -28.52 -3.26
N GLY A 82 -4.24 -28.12 -3.15
CA GLY A 82 -3.27 -28.75 -2.26
C GLY A 82 -2.58 -27.76 -1.32
N ASP A 83 -1.57 -28.23 -0.63
CA ASP A 83 -0.71 -27.39 0.18
C ASP A 83 0.10 -26.43 -0.69
N TYR A 84 0.36 -25.26 -0.18
CA TYR A 84 1.16 -24.23 -0.84
C TYR A 84 2.47 -23.97 -0.10
N ASN A 85 3.52 -23.61 -0.85
CA ASN A 85 4.75 -23.13 -0.24
C ASN A 85 4.54 -21.70 0.24
N LYS A 86 4.65 -21.48 1.54
CA LYS A 86 4.43 -20.19 2.18
C LYS A 86 5.40 -19.12 1.71
N ASP A 87 6.66 -19.47 1.57
CA ASP A 87 7.71 -18.53 1.14
C ASP A 87 7.44 -18.03 -0.27
N ASP A 88 7.02 -18.91 -1.18
CA ASP A 88 6.67 -18.57 -2.55
C ASP A 88 5.44 -17.64 -2.59
N VAL A 89 4.45 -17.89 -1.73
CA VAL A 89 3.24 -17.04 -1.61
C VAL A 89 3.62 -15.66 -1.08
N VAL A 90 4.46 -15.59 -0.04
CA VAL A 90 4.95 -14.31 0.51
C VAL A 90 5.74 -13.54 -0.54
N GLU A 91 6.60 -14.20 -1.32
CA GLU A 91 7.36 -13.59 -2.40
C GLU A 91 6.42 -13.01 -3.47
N LYS A 92 5.40 -13.77 -3.90
CA LYS A 92 4.40 -13.30 -4.86
C LYS A 92 3.57 -12.14 -4.32
N PHE A 93 3.18 -12.19 -3.05
CA PHE A 93 2.46 -11.06 -2.44
C PHE A 93 3.31 -9.80 -2.35
N LYS A 94 4.64 -9.93 -2.14
CA LYS A 94 5.57 -8.80 -2.22
C LYS A 94 5.66 -8.24 -3.64
N GLU A 95 5.80 -9.09 -4.64
CA GLU A 95 5.87 -8.71 -6.05
C GLU A 95 4.62 -7.90 -6.47
N PHE A 96 3.44 -8.30 -6.00
CA PHE A 96 2.17 -7.62 -6.30
C PHE A 96 1.81 -6.50 -5.32
N GLY A 97 2.63 -6.22 -4.31
CA GLY A 97 2.35 -5.19 -3.31
C GLY A 97 1.18 -5.52 -2.35
N PHE A 98 0.85 -6.80 -2.15
CA PHE A 98 -0.26 -7.25 -1.32
C PHE A 98 0.12 -7.37 0.16
N THR A 99 0.60 -6.27 0.75
CA THR A 99 1.12 -6.23 2.14
C THR A 99 0.09 -6.71 3.18
N SER A 100 -1.17 -6.34 3.01
CA SER A 100 -2.24 -6.78 3.92
C SER A 100 -2.50 -8.28 3.88
N LEU A 101 -2.25 -8.95 2.74
CA LEU A 101 -2.39 -10.39 2.60
C LEU A 101 -1.21 -11.11 3.25
N ILE A 102 -0.01 -10.54 3.19
CA ILE A 102 1.17 -11.07 3.90
C ILE A 102 0.88 -11.09 5.40
N THR A 103 0.41 -9.97 5.96
CA THR A 103 0.06 -9.91 7.39
C THR A 103 -0.99 -10.95 7.77
N LYS A 104 -2.06 -11.08 6.98
CA LYS A 104 -3.10 -12.10 7.23
C LYS A 104 -2.58 -13.53 7.15
N LEU A 105 -1.73 -13.83 6.17
CA LEU A 105 -1.13 -15.16 6.02
C LEU A 105 -0.30 -15.53 7.26
N LEU A 106 0.42 -14.55 7.80
CA LEU A 106 1.25 -14.73 8.99
C LEU A 106 0.41 -14.85 10.28
N ASP A 107 -0.71 -14.13 10.37
CA ASP A 107 -1.62 -14.17 11.55
C ASP A 107 -2.47 -15.45 11.61
N ILE A 108 -2.91 -16.02 10.47
CA ILE A 108 -3.80 -17.20 10.41
C ILE A 108 -3.15 -18.45 11.01
N GLU A 109 -1.86 -18.61 10.89
CA GLU A 109 -1.17 -19.82 11.32
C GLU A 109 -0.68 -19.78 12.76
N GLY A 110 -0.90 -18.70 13.52
CA GLY A 110 -0.38 -18.57 14.90
C GLY A 110 1.14 -18.75 14.96
N GLY A 111 1.77 -18.77 13.80
CA GLY A 111 3.21 -18.89 13.67
C GLY A 111 3.84 -17.56 14.05
N GLU A 112 4.67 -17.61 15.07
CA GLU A 112 5.76 -16.65 15.15
C GLU A 112 6.36 -16.57 13.75
N THR A 113 6.20 -15.43 13.08
CA THR A 113 7.02 -15.11 11.93
C THR A 113 8.41 -15.52 12.32
N THR A 114 9.07 -16.36 11.55
CA THR A 114 10.52 -16.44 11.59
C THR A 114 11.01 -15.05 11.19
N ILE A 115 10.92 -14.16 12.17
CA ILE A 115 11.61 -12.88 12.16
C ILE A 115 13.05 -13.32 12.08
N LYS A 116 13.62 -13.18 10.89
CA LYS A 116 15.05 -13.36 10.73
C LYS A 116 15.68 -12.37 11.70
N GLU A 117 16.30 -12.94 12.74
CA GLU A 117 17.08 -12.28 13.76
C GLU A 117 16.32 -11.21 14.56
N GLU A 118 16.01 -11.50 15.80
CA GLU A 118 15.88 -10.45 16.80
C GLU A 118 17.18 -9.66 16.71
N ILE A 119 17.10 -8.42 16.25
CA ILE A 119 18.23 -7.51 16.40
C ILE A 119 18.29 -7.28 17.90
N ASP A 120 19.32 -7.80 18.54
CA ASP A 120 19.61 -7.50 19.94
C ASP A 120 20.09 -6.03 19.95
N LEU A 121 19.10 -5.11 20.03
CA LEU A 121 19.36 -3.68 20.09
C LEU A 121 19.86 -3.36 21.49
N LYS A 122 21.12 -2.98 21.58
CA LYS A 122 21.70 -2.48 22.81
C LYS A 122 21.24 -1.03 23.02
N ILE A 123 20.34 -0.82 23.97
CA ILE A 123 19.83 0.52 24.32
C ILE A 123 20.43 0.90 25.67
N GLU A 124 21.21 1.96 25.70
CA GLU A 124 21.90 2.43 26.91
C GLU A 124 21.71 3.95 27.10
N HIS A 125 21.82 4.39 28.33
CA HIS A 125 21.87 5.82 28.62
C HIS A 125 23.17 6.43 28.08
N LEU A 126 23.11 7.65 27.55
CA LEU A 126 24.26 8.36 26.99
C LEU A 126 25.07 9.05 28.08
N ASP A 127 25.95 8.30 28.76
CA ASP A 127 26.76 8.84 29.85
C ASP A 127 27.92 9.74 29.37
N ASN A 128 28.51 9.40 28.20
CA ASN A 128 29.65 10.16 27.66
C ASN A 128 29.23 10.95 26.40
N VAL A 129 28.56 12.07 26.63
CA VAL A 129 28.06 12.94 25.56
C VAL A 129 29.15 13.51 24.68
N GLU A 130 30.29 13.92 25.27
CA GLU A 130 31.39 14.54 24.53
C GLU A 130 32.04 13.56 23.53
N ASP A 131 32.27 12.32 23.94
CA ASP A 131 32.80 11.27 23.06
C ASP A 131 31.83 10.93 21.94
N PHE A 132 30.54 10.85 22.26
CA PHE A 132 29.53 10.61 21.26
C PHE A 132 29.43 11.74 20.21
N ILE A 133 29.49 13.00 20.64
CA ILE A 133 29.49 14.16 19.73
C ILE A 133 30.69 14.11 18.82
N LYS A 134 31.88 13.84 19.37
CA LYS A 134 33.12 13.73 18.58
C LYS A 134 33.02 12.63 17.52
N LYS A 135 32.49 11.45 17.87
CA LYS A 135 32.26 10.35 16.92
C LYS A 135 31.23 10.73 15.86
N ALA A 136 30.18 11.46 16.23
CA ALA A 136 29.19 11.98 15.29
C ALA A 136 29.76 12.99 14.30
N GLU A 137 30.72 13.86 14.77
CA GLU A 137 31.45 14.80 13.92
C GLU A 137 32.34 14.08 12.92
N GLU A 138 33.02 13.01 13.35
CA GLU A 138 33.84 12.16 12.47
C GLU A 138 32.95 11.42 11.44
N ASN A 139 31.83 10.87 11.87
CA ASN A 139 30.88 10.13 11.04
C ASN A 139 30.06 11.03 10.10
N LYS A 140 29.99 12.34 10.39
CA LYS A 140 29.15 13.34 9.67
C LYS A 140 27.67 13.01 9.64
N LYS A 141 27.21 12.08 10.45
CA LYS A 141 25.82 11.61 10.47
C LYS A 141 25.43 11.09 11.85
N VAL A 142 24.17 11.31 12.23
CA VAL A 142 23.53 10.73 13.40
C VAL A 142 22.09 10.32 13.03
N ILE A 143 21.64 9.19 13.53
CA ILE A 143 20.24 8.76 13.48
C ILE A 143 19.59 9.26 14.77
N ILE A 144 18.42 9.86 14.65
CA ILE A 144 17.65 10.41 15.78
C ILE A 144 16.21 9.95 15.76
N ASP A 145 15.62 9.91 16.96
CA ASP A 145 14.18 9.73 17.16
C ASP A 145 13.80 10.42 18.47
N VAL A 146 12.79 11.28 18.45
CA VAL A 146 12.36 12.07 19.61
C VAL A 146 11.00 11.61 20.10
N ILE A 147 10.95 11.00 21.24
CA ILE A 147 9.70 10.53 21.85
C ILE A 147 9.11 11.62 22.74
N GLY A 148 7.93 12.10 22.36
CA GLY A 148 7.13 13.04 23.14
C GLY A 148 6.09 12.36 24.02
N LYS A 149 5.68 13.03 25.10
CA LYS A 149 4.53 12.60 25.89
C LYS A 149 3.25 12.65 25.04
N GLU A 150 2.34 11.70 25.24
CA GLU A 150 1.04 11.71 24.56
C GLU A 150 0.29 13.03 24.76
N GLY A 151 -0.34 13.55 23.71
CA GLY A 151 -1.10 14.80 23.73
C GLY A 151 -1.06 15.55 22.40
N ASN A 152 -1.52 16.81 22.39
CA ASN A 152 -1.37 17.67 21.23
C ASN A 152 0.12 17.95 20.98
N ILE A 153 0.57 17.84 19.75
CA ILE A 153 1.98 18.02 19.38
C ILE A 153 2.58 19.35 19.81
N LEU A 154 1.76 20.40 19.88
CA LEU A 154 2.22 21.74 20.30
C LEU A 154 2.42 21.88 21.83
N ASP A 155 1.83 20.97 22.61
CA ASP A 155 1.90 20.95 24.08
C ASP A 155 2.70 19.75 24.58
N LYS A 156 3.22 18.92 23.69
CA LYS A 156 4.03 17.75 24.04
C LYS A 156 5.35 18.18 24.66
N ARG A 157 5.76 17.45 25.70
CA ARG A 157 7.12 17.50 26.24
C ARG A 157 7.90 16.32 25.72
N VAL A 158 9.19 16.52 25.51
CA VAL A 158 10.12 15.43 25.18
C VAL A 158 10.22 14.51 26.39
N LEU A 159 10.16 13.21 26.18
CA LEU A 159 10.45 12.19 27.17
C LEU A 159 11.89 11.70 27.00
N TYR A 160 12.22 11.31 25.77
CA TYR A 160 13.51 10.77 25.41
C TYR A 160 13.93 11.25 24.01
N VAL A 161 15.23 11.41 23.82
CA VAL A 161 15.84 11.49 22.49
C VAL A 161 16.74 10.29 22.33
N PHE A 162 16.45 9.46 21.34
CA PHE A 162 17.28 8.34 20.98
C PHE A 162 18.27 8.74 19.89
N LEU A 163 19.50 8.27 20.03
CA LEU A 163 20.64 8.61 19.17
C LEU A 163 21.39 7.36 18.78
N SER A 164 21.77 7.24 17.52
CA SER A 164 22.64 6.15 17.05
C SER A 164 23.56 6.63 15.92
N LEU A 165 24.75 6.06 15.84
CA LEU A 165 25.69 6.32 14.75
C LEU A 165 25.62 5.29 13.63
N ASP A 166 25.22 4.05 13.93
CA ASP A 166 25.26 2.91 13.03
C ASP A 166 23.92 2.14 12.93
N GLY A 167 22.95 2.44 13.81
CA GLY A 167 21.66 1.78 13.89
C GLY A 167 21.64 0.52 14.77
N ASN A 168 22.75 0.08 15.33
CA ASN A 168 22.84 -1.10 16.19
C ASN A 168 22.96 -0.73 17.67
N GLU A 169 23.85 0.21 17.99
CA GLU A 169 23.95 0.77 19.32
C GLU A 169 23.09 2.02 19.43
N ILE A 170 22.14 2.01 20.35
CA ILE A 170 21.19 3.09 20.57
C ILE A 170 21.43 3.69 21.94
N TYR A 171 21.61 4.98 21.97
CA TYR A 171 21.75 5.75 23.18
C TYR A 171 20.53 6.62 23.39
N TYR A 172 20.18 6.92 24.65
CA TYR A 172 19.11 7.84 24.95
C TYR A 172 19.53 8.90 25.98
N VAL A 173 18.89 10.05 25.88
CA VAL A 173 18.91 11.11 26.90
C VAL A 173 17.49 11.49 27.28
N ASN A 174 17.30 11.95 28.52
CA ASN A 174 16.03 12.44 29.04
C ASN A 174 15.82 13.94 28.75
N GLU A 175 14.60 14.46 29.03
CA GLU A 175 14.26 15.87 28.88
C GLU A 175 15.28 16.80 29.54
N ASP A 176 15.69 16.51 30.78
CA ASP A 176 16.60 17.34 31.55
C ASP A 176 18.03 17.41 31.00
N GLU A 177 18.38 16.46 30.14
CA GLU A 177 19.71 16.31 29.54
C GLU A 177 19.80 16.90 28.11
N LEU A 178 18.69 17.37 27.56
CA LEU A 178 18.64 18.00 26.24
C LEU A 178 19.68 19.10 26.01
N PRO A 179 20.02 19.97 27.01
CA PRO A 179 21.06 20.97 26.84
C PRO A 179 22.43 20.38 26.45
N GLN A 180 22.73 19.18 26.91
CA GLN A 180 24.02 18.52 26.65
C GLN A 180 24.19 18.09 25.18
N ILE A 181 23.09 17.75 24.49
CA ILE A 181 23.09 17.33 23.08
C ILE A 181 22.68 18.46 22.12
N LYS A 182 22.39 19.66 22.62
CA LYS A 182 21.98 20.80 21.80
C LYS A 182 22.96 21.12 20.68
N THR A 183 24.26 21.10 21.00
CA THR A 183 25.33 21.37 20.01
C THR A 183 25.35 20.32 18.90
N LEU A 184 25.12 19.05 19.22
CA LEU A 184 25.01 17.95 18.26
C LEU A 184 23.83 18.17 17.30
N LEU A 185 22.65 18.41 17.85
CA LEU A 185 21.41 18.55 17.08
C LEU A 185 21.43 19.80 16.19
N SER A 186 21.99 20.89 16.69
CA SER A 186 22.08 22.17 15.97
C SER A 186 23.29 22.28 15.03
N ASN A 187 24.20 21.30 15.03
CA ASN A 187 25.39 21.32 14.16
C ASN A 187 25.00 21.09 12.69
N PRO A 188 25.20 22.05 11.77
CA PRO A 188 24.85 21.90 10.36
C PRO A 188 25.78 20.93 9.59
N GLU A 189 26.97 20.60 10.13
CA GLU A 189 27.91 19.69 9.50
C GLU A 189 27.60 18.21 9.77
N ILE A 190 26.69 17.94 10.72
CA ILE A 190 26.23 16.59 11.06
C ILE A 190 24.84 16.36 10.48
N LYS A 191 24.71 15.44 9.57
CA LYS A 191 23.44 15.07 8.93
C LYS A 191 22.55 14.30 9.89
N LYS A 192 21.28 14.68 10.01
CA LYS A 192 20.28 13.99 10.81
C LYS A 192 19.45 13.10 9.92
N HIS A 193 19.37 11.82 10.27
CA HIS A 193 18.57 10.82 9.65
C HIS A 193 17.52 10.33 10.67
N GLY A 194 16.28 10.08 10.24
CA GLY A 194 15.25 9.65 11.18
C GLY A 194 13.95 9.27 10.49
N TYR A 195 12.93 9.09 11.32
CA TYR A 195 11.56 8.87 10.92
C TYR A 195 10.74 10.08 11.38
N ASP A 196 10.03 10.73 10.46
CA ASP A 196 9.24 11.97 10.73
C ASP A 196 10.05 13.06 11.47
N LEU A 197 11.21 13.42 10.92
CA LEU A 197 12.09 14.46 11.47
C LEU A 197 11.38 15.81 11.67
N LYS A 198 10.26 16.03 10.99
CA LYS A 198 9.42 17.21 11.19
C LYS A 198 8.76 17.19 12.58
N GLU A 199 8.28 16.04 13.04
CA GLU A 199 7.75 15.91 14.40
C GLU A 199 8.86 16.13 15.42
N ASP A 200 10.03 15.53 15.21
CA ASP A 200 11.21 15.72 16.05
C ASP A 200 11.59 17.20 16.18
N TYR A 201 11.63 17.92 15.05
CA TYR A 201 11.89 19.36 15.02
C TYR A 201 10.88 20.14 15.86
N ILE A 202 9.59 19.83 15.73
CA ILE A 202 8.52 20.52 16.48
C ILE A 202 8.66 20.23 17.97
N LEU A 203 8.97 19.00 18.37
CA LEU A 203 9.15 18.61 19.78
C LEU A 203 10.36 19.28 20.44
N LEU A 204 11.43 19.50 19.68
CA LEU A 204 12.66 20.13 20.19
C LEU A 204 12.58 21.66 20.26
N LYS A 205 11.69 22.29 19.50
CA LYS A 205 11.58 23.74 19.41
C LYS A 205 11.29 24.48 20.74
N PRO A 206 10.43 23.99 21.64
CA PRO A 206 10.20 24.61 22.95
C PRO A 206 11.46 24.68 23.83
N TYR A 207 12.47 23.82 23.55
CA TYR A 207 13.75 23.78 24.27
C TYR A 207 14.81 24.66 23.62
N GLU A 208 14.43 25.49 22.63
CA GLU A 208 15.35 26.32 21.85
C GLU A 208 16.45 25.50 21.15
N ILE A 209 16.12 24.29 20.71
CA ILE A 209 17.01 23.40 19.97
C ILE A 209 16.55 23.43 18.50
N GLU A 210 17.44 23.93 17.63
CA GLU A 210 17.26 23.88 16.19
C GLU A 210 17.80 22.56 15.65
N LEU A 211 16.96 21.81 14.95
CA LEU A 211 17.37 20.57 14.28
C LEU A 211 17.88 20.90 12.88
N ASN A 212 19.19 21.11 12.74
CA ASN A 212 19.81 21.47 11.46
C ASN A 212 20.22 20.24 10.66
N SER A 213 20.29 20.40 9.34
CA SER A 213 20.73 19.33 8.39
C SER A 213 19.92 18.04 8.51
N MET A 214 18.59 18.16 8.49
CA MET A 214 17.70 17.04 8.28
C MET A 214 17.91 16.53 6.85
N ASP A 215 18.69 15.46 6.70
CA ASP A 215 19.17 15.00 5.39
C ASP A 215 18.36 13.82 4.84
N PHE A 216 17.94 12.92 5.72
CA PHE A 216 17.16 11.75 5.31
C PHE A 216 16.02 11.46 6.28
N ASP A 217 14.82 11.51 5.76
CA ASP A 217 13.58 11.20 6.46
C ASP A 217 12.89 10.01 5.80
N ILE A 218 12.65 8.95 6.57
CA ILE A 218 12.06 7.70 6.08
C ILE A 218 10.65 7.95 5.53
N THR A 219 9.85 8.81 6.17
CA THR A 219 8.48 9.14 5.74
C THR A 219 8.47 9.84 4.39
N ILE A 220 9.39 10.81 4.20
CA ILE A 220 9.54 11.53 2.92
C ILE A 220 10.08 10.59 1.85
N ALA A 221 11.06 9.74 2.18
CA ALA A 221 11.59 8.76 1.25
C ALA A 221 10.51 7.81 0.74
N GLU A 222 9.67 7.30 1.64
CA GLU A 222 8.53 6.45 1.26
C GLU A 222 7.55 7.18 0.35
N TYR A 223 7.21 8.43 0.68
CA TYR A 223 6.34 9.25 -0.17
C TYR A 223 6.91 9.45 -1.58
N LEU A 224 8.21 9.66 -1.72
CA LEU A 224 8.86 9.84 -3.03
C LEU A 224 8.90 8.54 -3.85
N ILE A 225 9.01 7.38 -3.19
CA ILE A 225 9.00 6.07 -3.85
C ILE A 225 7.59 5.70 -4.30
N ASP A 226 6.59 5.92 -3.45
CA ASP A 226 5.21 5.48 -3.67
C ASP A 226 4.18 6.48 -3.13
N SER A 227 4.05 7.62 -3.82
CA SER A 227 3.08 8.67 -3.46
C SER A 227 1.62 8.28 -3.64
N LYS A 228 1.34 7.16 -4.31
CA LYS A 228 -0.02 6.65 -4.55
C LYS A 228 -0.38 5.49 -3.63
N SER A 229 0.53 5.07 -2.78
CA SER A 229 0.28 4.00 -1.84
C SER A 229 -0.91 4.35 -0.94
N SER A 230 -1.88 3.45 -0.87
CA SER A 230 -2.92 3.50 0.16
C SER A 230 -2.39 3.05 1.52
N THR A 231 -1.12 2.72 1.59
CA THR A 231 -0.44 2.28 2.82
C THR A 231 -0.17 3.50 3.70
N SER A 232 -0.41 3.34 4.98
CA SER A 232 -0.03 4.31 6.00
C SER A 232 1.48 4.55 5.95
N TYR A 233 1.90 5.82 6.14
CA TYR A 233 3.32 6.17 6.30
C TYR A 233 3.84 5.86 7.72
N GLU A 234 3.10 5.10 8.50
CA GLU A 234 3.53 4.65 9.81
C GLU A 234 4.77 3.75 9.73
N CYS A 235 5.65 3.89 10.70
CA CYS A 235 6.90 3.14 10.78
C CYS A 235 6.68 1.62 10.67
N SER A 236 5.64 1.12 11.35
CA SER A 236 5.23 -0.30 11.30
C SER A 236 4.86 -0.77 9.89
N ALA A 237 4.15 0.07 9.12
CA ALA A 237 3.76 -0.25 7.74
C ALA A 237 4.97 -0.25 6.81
N ILE A 238 5.87 0.72 6.94
CA ILE A 238 7.11 0.82 6.17
C ILE A 238 8.04 -0.35 6.48
N ALA A 239 8.21 -0.68 7.76
CA ALA A 239 9.03 -1.82 8.18
C ALA A 239 8.46 -3.16 7.66
N MET A 240 7.14 -3.33 7.66
CA MET A 240 6.51 -4.51 7.07
C MET A 240 6.75 -4.58 5.56
N LYS A 241 6.62 -3.44 4.85
CA LYS A 241 6.79 -3.36 3.40
C LYS A 241 8.20 -3.75 2.95
N TYR A 242 9.22 -3.20 3.60
CA TYR A 242 10.62 -3.34 3.16
C TYR A 242 11.40 -4.42 3.90
N LEU A 243 11.11 -4.63 5.18
CA LEU A 243 11.88 -5.54 6.03
C LEU A 243 11.11 -6.83 6.34
N THR A 244 9.81 -6.89 6.01
CA THR A 244 8.92 -7.98 6.41
C THR A 244 8.93 -8.21 7.93
N ARG A 245 9.04 -7.12 8.69
CA ARG A 245 9.11 -7.11 10.15
C ARG A 245 7.87 -6.44 10.74
N LYS A 246 7.31 -7.06 11.77
CA LYS A 246 6.23 -6.47 12.57
C LYS A 246 6.87 -5.70 13.72
N ILE A 247 6.75 -4.37 13.71
CA ILE A 247 7.13 -3.51 14.82
C ILE A 247 5.87 -3.36 15.71
N LYS A 248 6.05 -3.54 17.02
CA LYS A 248 4.97 -3.36 18.00
C LYS A 248 4.90 -1.91 18.44
#